data_69cc045480123783827e2d8b497fe8ad
#
_entry.id   69cc045480123783827e2d8b497fe8ad
#
_cell.length_a   1.000
_cell.length_b   1.000
_cell.length_c   1.000
_cell.angle_alpha   90.00
_cell.angle_beta   90.00
_cell.angle_gamma   90.00
#
_symmetry.space_group_name_H-M   'P 1'
#
loop_
_entity.id
_entity.type
_entity.pdbx_description
1 polymer ?
#
loop_
_entity_poly.entity_id
_entity_poly.type
_entity_poly.pdbx_seq_one_letter_code
_entity_poly.pdbx_strand_id
1 'polypeptide(L)'
;MRVAVSNLTFGYDYRTVLKDISFRLNSGDFLAIIGNNGSGKSTLVKCILGINKVPSGRISLDDIDITEYHNFKNVGYVPQKFDEFNYEFPITVNEILQVSKYSKVTEDEKLELLDKIGILEIQNENINNLSGGQLQRVFIVRSLMNNPKLLILDEPTVGVDAQNVENFYQTVNELNAEGITIMLITHNIRESNAKFTHMLSLHNGEALFKEVPRGDEE
;
A
#
# COMPACT_ATOMS: atom_id res chain seq x y z
N MET A 1 -0.63 -12.79 2.67
CA MET A 1 -0.55 -12.49 4.13
C MET A 1 -1.94 -12.26 4.67
N ARG A 2 -2.30 -12.86 5.80
CA ARG A 2 -3.56 -12.56 6.50
C ARG A 2 -3.41 -11.31 7.36
N VAL A 3 -4.44 -10.46 7.37
CA VAL A 3 -4.51 -9.27 8.23
C VAL A 3 -5.78 -9.35 9.06
N ALA A 4 -5.68 -9.26 10.37
CA ALA A 4 -6.86 -9.19 11.23
C ALA A 4 -6.76 -7.99 12.17
N VAL A 5 -7.85 -7.24 12.23
CA VAL A 5 -8.05 -6.09 13.11
C VAL A 5 -9.30 -6.38 13.94
N SER A 6 -9.20 -6.28 15.26
CA SER A 6 -10.30 -6.58 16.19
C SER A 6 -10.46 -5.47 17.21
N ASN A 7 -11.63 -4.84 17.21
CA ASN A 7 -12.06 -3.79 18.16
C ASN A 7 -11.03 -2.65 18.32
N LEU A 8 -10.37 -2.28 17.21
CA LEU A 8 -9.34 -1.26 17.21
C LEU A 8 -9.93 0.11 17.52
N THR A 9 -9.48 0.69 18.63
CA THR A 9 -9.76 2.08 18.98
C THR A 9 -8.44 2.82 19.16
N PHE A 10 -8.29 3.94 18.43
CA PHE A 10 -7.08 4.75 18.45
C PHE A 10 -7.39 6.24 18.36
N GLY A 11 -6.58 7.07 19.00
CA GLY A 11 -6.64 8.52 18.93
C GLY A 11 -5.30 9.17 19.18
N TYR A 12 -5.21 10.44 18.82
CA TYR A 12 -4.09 11.31 19.15
C TYR A 12 -4.53 12.23 20.30
N ASP A 13 -3.74 12.27 21.36
CA ASP A 13 -4.04 13.03 22.57
C ASP A 13 -5.47 12.73 23.10
N TYR A 14 -6.35 13.73 23.06
CA TYR A 14 -7.74 13.61 23.53
C TYR A 14 -8.76 13.32 22.41
N ARG A 15 -8.31 13.22 21.14
CA ARG A 15 -9.19 13.05 19.99
C ARG A 15 -9.17 11.60 19.50
N THR A 16 -10.26 10.88 19.66
CA THR A 16 -10.44 9.55 19.06
C THR A 16 -10.58 9.70 17.54
N VAL A 17 -9.78 8.93 16.78
CA VAL A 17 -9.73 8.93 15.32
C VAL A 17 -10.33 7.65 14.76
N LEU A 18 -10.08 6.50 15.39
CA LEU A 18 -10.64 5.19 15.02
C LEU A 18 -11.44 4.65 16.20
N LYS A 19 -12.64 4.11 15.93
CA LYS A 19 -13.60 3.66 16.93
C LYS A 19 -14.06 2.25 16.58
N ASP A 20 -13.63 1.27 17.38
CA ASP A 20 -14.10 -0.12 17.32
C ASP A 20 -14.02 -0.75 15.92
N ILE A 21 -12.89 -0.55 15.22
CA ILE A 21 -12.68 -1.06 13.88
C ILE A 21 -12.39 -2.56 13.93
N SER A 22 -13.15 -3.35 13.16
CA SER A 22 -12.93 -4.80 13.04
C SER A 22 -13.08 -5.26 11.60
N PHE A 23 -12.08 -5.99 11.08
CA PHE A 23 -12.14 -6.67 9.79
C PHE A 23 -11.06 -7.74 9.68
N ARG A 24 -11.20 -8.64 8.70
CA ARG A 24 -10.22 -9.68 8.40
C ARG A 24 -10.02 -9.80 6.89
N LEU A 25 -8.75 -9.97 6.49
CA LEU A 25 -8.34 -10.31 5.12
C LEU A 25 -7.61 -11.65 5.13
N ASN A 26 -7.89 -12.46 4.13
CA ASN A 26 -7.11 -13.66 3.83
C ASN A 26 -5.93 -13.33 2.91
N SER A 27 -5.01 -14.27 2.77
CA SER A 27 -3.93 -14.12 1.78
C SER A 27 -4.50 -14.02 0.37
N GLY A 28 -4.04 -13.03 -0.39
CA GLY A 28 -4.51 -12.77 -1.75
C GLY A 28 -5.77 -11.91 -1.83
N ASP A 29 -6.35 -11.46 -0.72
CA ASP A 29 -7.45 -10.52 -0.75
C ASP A 29 -6.97 -9.12 -1.22
N PHE A 30 -7.86 -8.39 -1.90
CA PHE A 30 -7.65 -7.02 -2.32
C PHE A 30 -8.68 -6.09 -1.66
N LEU A 31 -8.23 -5.32 -0.67
CA LEU A 31 -9.05 -4.38 0.08
C LEU A 31 -8.95 -2.97 -0.47
N ALA A 32 -10.09 -2.37 -0.82
CA ALA A 32 -10.22 -0.92 -0.97
C ALA A 32 -10.55 -0.27 0.37
N ILE A 33 -9.78 0.74 0.79
CA ILE A 33 -10.06 1.58 1.96
C ILE A 33 -10.51 2.95 1.45
N ILE A 34 -11.74 3.33 1.74
CA ILE A 34 -12.35 4.58 1.29
C ILE A 34 -12.84 5.43 2.45
N GLY A 35 -12.98 6.71 2.20
CA GLY A 35 -13.51 7.68 3.17
C GLY A 35 -12.98 9.09 2.90
N ASN A 36 -13.63 10.08 3.48
CA ASN A 36 -13.25 11.48 3.33
C ASN A 36 -11.87 11.77 3.93
N ASN A 37 -11.27 12.89 3.55
CA ASN A 37 -10.03 13.36 4.20
C ASN A 37 -10.27 13.53 5.70
N GLY A 38 -9.32 13.04 6.50
CA GLY A 38 -9.43 13.06 7.96
C GLY A 38 -10.32 11.97 8.56
N SER A 39 -10.84 11.00 7.77
CA SER A 39 -11.66 9.88 8.31
C SER A 39 -10.85 8.84 9.09
N GLY A 40 -9.51 8.88 9.04
CA GLY A 40 -8.64 7.95 9.76
C GLY A 40 -7.94 6.89 8.89
N LYS A 41 -8.04 6.94 7.56
CA LYS A 41 -7.44 5.94 6.64
C LYS A 41 -5.95 5.73 6.87
N SER A 42 -5.15 6.79 6.77
CA SER A 42 -3.69 6.72 6.99
C SER A 42 -3.34 6.43 8.46
N THR A 43 -4.22 6.80 9.42
CA THR A 43 -4.06 6.41 10.83
C THR A 43 -4.24 4.90 10.99
N LEU A 44 -5.23 4.29 10.35
CA LEU A 44 -5.45 2.85 10.35
C LEU A 44 -4.24 2.12 9.76
N VAL A 45 -3.71 2.58 8.63
CA VAL A 45 -2.50 2.02 8.02
C VAL A 45 -1.30 2.12 8.97
N LYS A 46 -1.08 3.26 9.62
CA LYS A 46 0.01 3.42 10.60
C LYS A 46 -0.14 2.49 11.80
N CYS A 47 -1.36 2.18 12.24
CA CYS A 47 -1.60 1.17 13.28
C CYS A 47 -1.26 -0.25 12.78
N ILE A 48 -1.66 -0.61 11.55
CA ILE A 48 -1.36 -1.92 10.93
C ILE A 48 0.15 -2.10 10.69
N LEU A 49 0.86 -1.01 10.39
CA LEU A 49 2.32 -1.01 10.24
C LEU A 49 3.08 -1.01 11.59
N GLY A 50 2.36 -0.97 12.73
CA GLY A 50 2.99 -0.89 14.05
C GLY A 50 3.68 0.45 14.34
N ILE A 51 3.51 1.46 13.48
CA ILE A 51 4.05 2.81 13.67
C ILE A 51 3.34 3.50 14.84
N ASN A 52 2.02 3.36 14.89
CA ASN A 52 1.21 3.85 15.99
C ASN A 52 0.97 2.71 16.99
N LYS A 53 1.34 2.92 18.25
CA LYS A 53 1.06 1.96 19.33
C LYS A 53 -0.44 1.98 19.63
N VAL A 54 -1.09 0.83 19.49
CA VAL A 54 -2.53 0.64 19.68
C VAL A 54 -2.87 0.54 21.17
N PRO A 55 -3.67 1.45 21.73
CA PRO A 55 -4.03 1.39 23.15
C PRO A 55 -5.17 0.43 23.46
N SER A 56 -6.03 0.13 22.47
CA SER A 56 -7.19 -0.77 22.63
C SER A 56 -7.50 -1.50 21.33
N GLY A 57 -7.85 -2.77 21.46
CA GLY A 57 -8.05 -3.70 20.36
C GLY A 57 -6.79 -4.48 20.03
N ARG A 58 -6.84 -5.22 18.92
CA ARG A 58 -5.75 -6.08 18.47
C ARG A 58 -5.58 -6.03 16.96
N ILE A 59 -4.32 -6.02 16.53
CA ILE A 59 -3.94 -6.18 15.12
C ILE A 59 -2.99 -7.37 15.01
N SER A 60 -3.19 -8.23 14.02
CA SER A 60 -2.26 -9.31 13.74
C SER A 60 -1.98 -9.46 12.24
N LEU A 61 -0.75 -9.83 11.91
CA LEU A 61 -0.26 -10.19 10.57
C LEU A 61 0.16 -11.67 10.59
N ASP A 62 -0.47 -12.49 9.75
CA ASP A 62 -0.31 -13.97 9.74
C ASP A 62 -0.46 -14.57 11.16
N ASP A 63 -1.47 -14.11 11.92
CA ASP A 63 -1.82 -14.47 13.31
C ASP A 63 -0.80 -14.03 14.38
N ILE A 64 0.28 -13.35 14.01
CA ILE A 64 1.24 -12.77 14.94
C ILE A 64 0.78 -11.37 15.31
N ASP A 65 0.68 -11.08 16.61
CA ASP A 65 0.32 -9.75 17.11
C ASP A 65 1.29 -8.69 16.60
N ILE A 66 0.77 -7.51 16.22
CA ILE A 66 1.59 -6.44 15.64
C ILE A 66 2.71 -5.97 16.59
N THR A 67 2.51 -6.10 17.89
CA THR A 67 3.53 -5.76 18.91
C THR A 67 4.70 -6.73 18.94
N GLU A 68 4.48 -7.95 18.44
CA GLU A 68 5.48 -9.03 18.36
C GLU A 68 5.95 -9.27 16.91
N TYR A 69 5.37 -8.56 15.93
CA TYR A 69 5.69 -8.76 14.54
C TYR A 69 6.97 -8.02 14.16
N HIS A 70 8.01 -8.76 13.81
CA HIS A 70 9.33 -8.21 13.46
C HIS A 70 9.71 -8.36 11.99
N ASN A 71 8.85 -9.03 11.19
CA ASN A 71 9.22 -9.41 9.83
C ASN A 71 8.66 -8.46 8.77
N PHE A 72 8.80 -7.14 9.00
CA PHE A 72 8.27 -6.09 8.12
C PHE A 72 8.83 -6.09 6.69
N LYS A 73 9.89 -6.87 6.40
CA LYS A 73 10.33 -7.10 5.00
C LYS A 73 9.22 -7.75 4.14
N ASN A 74 8.27 -8.47 4.76
CA ASN A 74 7.12 -9.07 4.08
C ASN A 74 5.98 -8.07 3.83
N VAL A 75 6.13 -6.80 4.25
CA VAL A 75 5.14 -5.73 4.09
C VAL A 75 5.75 -4.62 3.24
N GLY A 76 5.22 -4.42 2.04
CA GLY A 76 5.52 -3.25 1.21
C GLY A 76 4.57 -2.11 1.57
N TYR A 77 5.11 -0.90 1.70
CA TYR A 77 4.31 0.30 1.92
C TYR A 77 4.74 1.43 1.01
N VAL A 78 3.77 1.99 0.31
CA VAL A 78 3.94 3.18 -0.55
C VAL A 78 3.09 4.31 0.03
N PRO A 79 3.70 5.35 0.61
CA PRO A 79 2.98 6.46 1.22
C PRO A 79 2.39 7.41 0.15
N GLN A 80 1.39 8.19 0.54
CA GLN A 80 0.76 9.20 -0.32
C GLN A 80 1.73 10.29 -0.75
N LYS A 81 2.64 10.71 0.14
CA LYS A 81 3.60 11.78 -0.10
C LYS A 81 5.01 11.28 0.12
N PHE A 82 5.89 11.72 -0.74
CA PHE A 82 7.32 11.45 -0.68
C PHE A 82 8.12 12.66 -0.18
N ASP A 83 7.44 13.64 0.44
CA ASP A 83 8.02 14.91 0.90
C ASP A 83 9.13 14.75 1.97
N GLU A 84 9.20 13.56 2.60
CA GLU A 84 10.25 13.23 3.57
C GLU A 84 11.59 12.84 2.92
N PHE A 85 11.59 12.63 1.59
CA PHE A 85 12.83 12.43 0.87
C PHE A 85 13.50 13.79 0.65
N ASN A 86 14.69 13.94 1.22
CA ASN A 86 15.52 15.12 0.96
C ASN A 86 16.05 15.06 -0.48
N TYR A 87 15.34 15.73 -1.39
CA TYR A 87 15.69 15.81 -2.81
C TYR A 87 16.96 16.66 -3.09
N GLU A 88 17.65 17.16 -2.06
CA GLU A 88 18.90 17.89 -2.22
C GLU A 88 20.06 16.98 -2.70
N PHE A 89 19.94 15.65 -2.48
CA PHE A 89 20.91 14.69 -2.98
C PHE A 89 20.53 14.18 -4.37
N PRO A 90 21.44 14.27 -5.36
CA PRO A 90 21.23 13.67 -6.67
C PRO A 90 21.35 12.14 -6.56
N ILE A 91 20.23 11.44 -6.36
CA ILE A 91 20.14 9.98 -6.32
C ILE A 91 19.38 9.47 -7.54
N THR A 92 19.89 8.44 -8.18
CA THR A 92 19.25 7.78 -9.32
C THR A 92 18.22 6.75 -8.85
N VAL A 93 17.30 6.35 -9.76
CA VAL A 93 16.35 5.26 -9.53
C VAL A 93 17.10 4.00 -9.09
N ASN A 94 18.17 3.66 -9.78
CA ASN A 94 18.97 2.48 -9.48
C ASN A 94 19.55 2.51 -8.06
N GLU A 95 20.10 3.65 -7.66
CA GLU A 95 20.67 3.83 -6.32
C GLU A 95 19.60 3.75 -5.22
N ILE A 96 18.41 4.33 -5.41
CA ILE A 96 17.34 4.26 -4.39
C ILE A 96 16.80 2.84 -4.23
N LEU A 97 16.82 2.03 -5.30
CA LEU A 97 16.45 0.62 -5.24
C LEU A 97 17.51 -0.22 -4.52
N GLN A 98 18.81 0.09 -4.68
CA GLN A 98 19.90 -0.60 -4.01
C GLN A 98 19.96 -0.36 -2.50
N VAL A 99 19.42 0.76 -1.99
CA VAL A 99 19.38 1.07 -0.56
C VAL A 99 18.47 0.12 0.25
N SER A 100 17.70 -0.73 -0.41
CA SER A 100 16.87 -1.73 0.28
C SER A 100 17.76 -2.79 0.96
N LYS A 101 18.08 -2.57 2.24
CA LYS A 101 19.02 -3.36 3.07
C LYS A 101 18.68 -4.87 3.16
N TYR A 102 17.48 -5.25 2.78
CA TYR A 102 16.97 -6.63 2.88
C TYR A 102 16.69 -7.27 1.51
N SER A 103 16.95 -6.56 0.42
CA SER A 103 16.68 -7.10 -0.91
C SER A 103 17.58 -8.31 -1.18
N LYS A 104 16.93 -9.45 -1.45
CA LYS A 104 17.57 -10.64 -2.00
C LYS A 104 17.35 -10.76 -3.51
N VAL A 105 16.75 -9.74 -4.09
CA VAL A 105 16.41 -9.67 -5.50
C VAL A 105 17.72 -9.56 -6.28
N THR A 106 17.89 -10.43 -7.26
CA THR A 106 19.02 -10.40 -8.20
C THR A 106 18.89 -9.20 -9.14
N GLU A 107 19.96 -8.88 -9.86
CA GLU A 107 19.91 -7.80 -10.86
C GLU A 107 18.86 -8.09 -11.94
N ASP A 108 18.77 -9.35 -12.40
CA ASP A 108 17.78 -9.77 -13.41
C ASP A 108 16.34 -9.61 -12.90
N GLU A 109 16.05 -10.06 -11.69
CA GLU A 109 14.72 -9.87 -11.05
C GLU A 109 14.38 -8.39 -10.85
N LYS A 110 15.36 -7.54 -10.55
CA LYS A 110 15.16 -6.09 -10.47
C LYS A 110 14.78 -5.50 -11.83
N LEU A 111 15.49 -5.91 -12.89
CA LEU A 111 15.19 -5.46 -14.25
C LEU A 111 13.79 -5.92 -14.70
N GLU A 112 13.40 -7.16 -14.38
CA GLU A 112 12.05 -7.66 -14.63
C GLU A 112 10.97 -6.83 -13.89
N LEU A 113 11.21 -6.46 -12.63
CA LEU A 113 10.30 -5.59 -11.88
C LEU A 113 10.20 -4.18 -12.49
N LEU A 114 11.32 -3.61 -12.92
CA LEU A 114 11.35 -2.29 -13.57
C LEU A 114 10.57 -2.31 -14.89
N ASP A 115 10.74 -3.37 -15.69
CA ASP A 115 10.03 -3.57 -16.96
C ASP A 115 8.52 -3.76 -16.72
N LYS A 116 8.15 -4.66 -15.81
CA LYS A 116 6.76 -4.92 -15.41
C LYS A 116 6.02 -3.66 -14.96
N ILE A 117 6.70 -2.78 -14.22
CA ILE A 117 6.13 -1.50 -13.74
C ILE A 117 6.24 -0.38 -14.80
N GLY A 118 6.92 -0.64 -15.94
CA GLY A 118 7.05 0.30 -17.06
C GLY A 118 7.97 1.49 -16.75
N ILE A 119 9.08 1.25 -16.03
CA ILE A 119 10.07 2.28 -15.68
C ILE A 119 11.52 1.84 -15.93
N LEU A 120 11.73 0.79 -16.73
CA LEU A 120 13.06 0.27 -17.03
C LEU A 120 13.96 1.34 -17.68
N GLU A 121 13.40 2.13 -18.59
CA GLU A 121 14.15 3.15 -19.34
C GLU A 121 14.70 4.28 -18.46
N ILE A 122 14.04 4.56 -17.33
CA ILE A 122 14.44 5.64 -16.41
C ILE A 122 15.30 5.18 -15.24
N GLN A 123 15.80 3.94 -15.24
CA GLN A 123 16.57 3.39 -14.13
C GLN A 123 17.82 4.19 -13.73
N ASN A 124 18.40 4.91 -14.67
CA ASN A 124 19.59 5.75 -14.47
C ASN A 124 19.24 7.24 -14.29
N GLU A 125 17.97 7.62 -14.38
CA GLU A 125 17.53 8.99 -14.18
C GLU A 125 17.59 9.39 -12.71
N ASN A 126 17.88 10.68 -12.48
CA ASN A 126 17.79 11.26 -11.15
C ASN A 126 16.32 11.37 -10.72
N ILE A 127 15.99 10.92 -9.49
CA ILE A 127 14.61 10.94 -8.99
C ILE A 127 13.99 12.34 -8.99
N ASN A 128 14.82 13.39 -8.90
CA ASN A 128 14.36 14.79 -8.95
C ASN A 128 13.83 15.22 -10.32
N ASN A 129 14.19 14.50 -11.38
CA ASN A 129 13.74 14.78 -12.74
C ASN A 129 12.46 14.02 -13.12
N LEU A 130 11.99 13.13 -12.22
CA LEU A 130 10.84 12.29 -12.48
C LEU A 130 9.52 13.02 -12.30
N SER A 131 8.54 12.69 -13.13
CA SER A 131 7.15 13.06 -12.85
C SER A 131 6.64 12.37 -11.58
N GLY A 132 5.60 12.92 -10.96
CA GLY A 132 4.99 12.31 -9.76
C GLY A 132 4.59 10.84 -9.98
N GLY A 133 4.03 10.51 -11.15
CA GLY A 133 3.66 9.13 -11.50
C GLY A 133 4.88 8.22 -11.71
N GLN A 134 5.97 8.71 -12.30
CA GLN A 134 7.22 7.95 -12.42
C GLN A 134 7.84 7.70 -11.05
N LEU A 135 7.94 8.72 -10.22
CA LEU A 135 8.47 8.60 -8.86
C LEU A 135 7.66 7.59 -8.03
N GLN A 136 6.36 7.62 -8.14
CA GLN A 136 5.47 6.65 -7.50
C GLN A 136 5.76 5.21 -7.93
N ARG A 137 5.92 4.97 -9.24
CA ARG A 137 6.28 3.65 -9.78
C ARG A 137 7.63 3.18 -9.22
N VAL A 138 8.61 4.06 -9.08
CA VAL A 138 9.88 3.75 -8.42
C VAL A 138 9.68 3.25 -7.00
N PHE A 139 8.80 3.90 -6.21
CA PHE A 139 8.52 3.45 -4.84
C PHE A 139 7.72 2.15 -4.79
N ILE A 140 6.88 1.87 -5.79
CA ILE A 140 6.23 0.56 -5.93
C ILE A 140 7.29 -0.51 -6.17
N VAL A 141 8.19 -0.35 -7.16
CA VAL A 141 9.29 -1.28 -7.39
C VAL A 141 10.11 -1.47 -6.11
N ARG A 142 10.49 -0.39 -5.43
CA ARG A 142 11.23 -0.46 -4.17
C ARG A 142 10.50 -1.27 -3.11
N SER A 143 9.18 -1.14 -3.00
CA SER A 143 8.38 -1.92 -2.05
C SER A 143 8.33 -3.41 -2.41
N LEU A 144 8.40 -3.74 -3.70
CA LEU A 144 8.40 -5.12 -4.22
C LEU A 144 9.76 -5.81 -4.12
N MET A 145 10.87 -5.08 -4.03
CA MET A 145 12.24 -5.62 -3.93
C MET A 145 12.44 -6.61 -2.78
N ASN A 146 11.58 -6.61 -1.77
CA ASN A 146 11.64 -7.57 -0.66
C ASN A 146 10.68 -8.76 -0.83
N ASN A 147 10.05 -8.89 -2.00
CA ASN A 147 9.04 -9.92 -2.28
C ASN A 147 7.94 -9.94 -1.17
N PRO A 148 7.21 -8.83 -0.99
CA PRO A 148 6.26 -8.69 0.11
C PRO A 148 5.06 -9.60 -0.07
N LYS A 149 4.50 -10.07 1.05
CA LYS A 149 3.23 -10.82 1.07
C LYS A 149 2.01 -9.90 1.27
N LEU A 150 2.24 -8.67 1.73
CA LEU A 150 1.25 -7.60 1.89
C LEU A 150 1.80 -6.32 1.26
N LEU A 151 1.03 -5.70 0.39
CA LEU A 151 1.33 -4.41 -0.20
C LEU A 151 0.26 -3.39 0.22
N ILE A 152 0.69 -2.31 0.85
CA ILE A 152 -0.18 -1.20 1.27
C ILE A 152 0.16 0.01 0.43
N LEU A 153 -0.85 0.57 -0.23
CA LEU A 153 -0.74 1.72 -1.13
C LEU A 153 -1.65 2.84 -0.62
N ASP A 154 -1.05 3.97 -0.20
CA ASP A 154 -1.79 5.10 0.36
C ASP A 154 -1.97 6.19 -0.72
N GLU A 155 -3.18 6.28 -1.28
CA GLU A 155 -3.60 7.24 -2.31
C GLU A 155 -2.64 7.35 -3.51
N PRO A 156 -2.28 6.23 -4.14
CA PRO A 156 -1.19 6.16 -5.10
C PRO A 156 -1.47 6.86 -6.44
N THR A 157 -2.68 7.28 -6.74
CA THR A 157 -3.04 7.87 -8.04
C THR A 157 -3.29 9.38 -7.98
N VAL A 158 -3.00 10.01 -6.84
CA VAL A 158 -3.17 11.46 -6.68
C VAL A 158 -2.15 12.20 -7.55
N GLY A 159 -2.66 13.05 -8.46
CA GLY A 159 -1.81 13.85 -9.36
C GLY A 159 -1.26 13.08 -10.58
N VAL A 160 -1.78 11.88 -10.84
CA VAL A 160 -1.42 11.04 -12.00
C VAL A 160 -2.49 11.21 -13.08
N ASP A 161 -2.07 11.30 -14.35
CA ASP A 161 -2.98 11.37 -15.48
C ASP A 161 -3.76 10.06 -15.71
N ALA A 162 -4.92 10.14 -16.39
CA ALA A 162 -5.88 9.03 -16.51
C ALA A 162 -5.27 7.76 -17.13
N GLN A 163 -4.41 7.88 -18.15
CA GLN A 163 -3.78 6.73 -18.81
C GLN A 163 -2.81 6.01 -17.86
N ASN A 164 -2.05 6.76 -17.08
CA ASN A 164 -1.15 6.20 -16.10
C ASN A 164 -1.90 5.60 -14.91
N VAL A 165 -3.08 6.11 -14.56
CA VAL A 165 -3.97 5.53 -13.55
C VAL A 165 -4.47 4.15 -13.99
N GLU A 166 -4.89 3.97 -15.23
CA GLU A 166 -5.33 2.68 -15.76
C GLU A 166 -4.20 1.64 -15.73
N ASN A 167 -3.02 1.98 -16.22
CA ASN A 167 -1.84 1.11 -16.19
C ASN A 167 -1.46 0.73 -14.74
N PHE A 168 -1.59 1.66 -13.79
CA PHE A 168 -1.35 1.39 -12.38
C PHE A 168 -2.31 0.32 -11.84
N TYR A 169 -3.62 0.44 -12.09
CA TYR A 169 -4.58 -0.55 -11.61
C TYR A 169 -4.40 -1.92 -12.28
N GLN A 170 -4.04 -1.96 -13.56
CA GLN A 170 -3.68 -3.22 -14.23
C GLN A 170 -2.51 -3.90 -13.51
N THR A 171 -1.42 -3.17 -13.26
CA THR A 171 -0.25 -3.69 -12.54
C THR A 171 -0.62 -4.20 -11.14
N VAL A 172 -1.44 -3.46 -10.40
CA VAL A 172 -1.86 -3.86 -9.04
C VAL A 172 -2.72 -5.13 -9.09
N ASN A 173 -3.60 -5.27 -10.09
CA ASN A 173 -4.38 -6.50 -10.29
C ASN A 173 -3.48 -7.71 -10.60
N GLU A 174 -2.43 -7.54 -11.41
CA GLU A 174 -1.45 -8.59 -11.71
C GLU A 174 -0.70 -9.02 -10.44
N LEU A 175 -0.23 -8.08 -9.65
CA LEU A 175 0.42 -8.38 -8.36
C LEU A 175 -0.51 -9.11 -7.39
N ASN A 176 -1.79 -8.76 -7.37
CA ASN A 176 -2.78 -9.47 -6.56
C ASN A 176 -3.03 -10.90 -7.07
N ALA A 177 -3.10 -11.09 -8.40
CA ALA A 177 -3.25 -12.40 -9.02
C ALA A 177 -2.05 -13.33 -8.73
N GLU A 178 -0.86 -12.78 -8.49
CA GLU A 178 0.33 -13.51 -8.03
C GLU A 178 0.26 -13.89 -6.52
N GLY A 179 -0.83 -13.54 -5.83
CA GLY A 179 -1.09 -13.92 -4.44
C GLY A 179 -0.67 -12.90 -3.39
N ILE A 180 -0.23 -11.70 -3.80
CA ILE A 180 0.05 -10.61 -2.87
C ILE A 180 -1.27 -10.08 -2.32
N THR A 181 -1.40 -10.00 -0.99
CA THR A 181 -2.52 -9.31 -0.34
C THR A 181 -2.34 -7.81 -0.52
N ILE A 182 -3.38 -7.11 -0.97
CA ILE A 182 -3.28 -5.67 -1.24
C ILE A 182 -4.26 -4.88 -0.40
N MET A 183 -3.80 -3.77 0.18
CA MET A 183 -4.62 -2.76 0.81
C MET A 183 -4.39 -1.43 0.10
N LEU A 184 -5.41 -0.90 -0.55
CA LEU A 184 -5.35 0.32 -1.34
C LEU A 184 -6.26 1.39 -0.74
N ILE A 185 -5.68 2.50 -0.30
CA ILE A 185 -6.45 3.71 0.02
C ILE A 185 -6.70 4.47 -1.27
N THR A 186 -7.96 4.74 -1.56
CA THR A 186 -8.37 5.52 -2.74
C THR A 186 -9.65 6.30 -2.49
N HIS A 187 -9.82 7.44 -3.18
CA HIS A 187 -11.10 8.18 -3.19
C HIS A 187 -11.97 7.76 -4.38
N ASN A 188 -11.40 7.09 -5.38
CA ASN A 188 -11.98 6.96 -6.71
C ASN A 188 -12.13 5.49 -7.11
N ILE A 189 -13.04 4.76 -6.41
CA ILE A 189 -13.32 3.36 -6.73
C ILE A 189 -13.99 3.20 -8.09
N ARG A 190 -14.87 4.15 -8.48
CA ARG A 190 -15.71 4.00 -9.67
C ARG A 190 -14.94 4.11 -10.99
N GLU A 191 -13.79 4.76 -10.97
CA GLU A 191 -12.91 4.93 -12.13
C GLU A 191 -11.78 3.90 -12.18
N SER A 192 -11.72 3.03 -11.16
CA SER A 192 -10.69 2.02 -11.08
C SER A 192 -11.17 0.70 -11.68
N ASN A 193 -10.41 0.14 -12.62
CA ASN A 193 -10.56 -1.24 -13.08
C ASN A 193 -9.96 -2.24 -12.07
N ALA A 194 -9.84 -1.86 -10.79
CA ALA A 194 -9.30 -2.70 -9.74
C ALA A 194 -10.27 -3.82 -9.34
N LYS A 195 -9.78 -5.04 -9.26
CA LYS A 195 -10.55 -6.23 -8.90
C LYS A 195 -10.60 -6.41 -7.37
N PHE A 196 -11.21 -5.46 -6.68
CA PHE A 196 -11.35 -5.52 -5.21
C PHE A 196 -12.18 -6.75 -4.79
N THR A 197 -11.71 -7.44 -3.74
CA THR A 197 -12.49 -8.51 -3.07
C THR A 197 -13.25 -7.97 -1.86
N HIS A 198 -12.75 -6.88 -1.27
CA HIS A 198 -13.32 -6.28 -0.06
C HIS A 198 -13.27 -4.76 -0.11
N MET A 199 -14.16 -4.13 0.62
CA MET A 199 -14.22 -2.68 0.78
C MET A 199 -14.38 -2.32 2.26
N LEU A 200 -13.58 -1.38 2.74
CA LEU A 200 -13.68 -0.77 4.06
C LEU A 200 -13.99 0.72 3.91
N SER A 201 -15.21 1.11 4.26
CA SER A 201 -15.62 2.51 4.24
C SER A 201 -15.44 3.13 5.62
N LEU A 202 -14.55 4.14 5.73
CA LEU A 202 -14.31 4.88 6.97
C LEU A 202 -15.07 6.20 6.98
N HIS A 203 -15.91 6.39 8.00
CA HIS A 203 -16.66 7.62 8.22
C HIS A 203 -16.65 7.99 9.71
N ASN A 204 -16.19 9.19 10.05
CA ASN A 204 -16.13 9.69 11.44
C ASN A 204 -15.45 8.73 12.44
N GLY A 205 -14.47 7.98 11.97
CA GLY A 205 -13.71 7.01 12.77
C GLY A 205 -14.38 5.63 12.91
N GLU A 206 -15.56 5.43 12.36
CA GLU A 206 -16.23 4.13 12.29
C GLU A 206 -16.01 3.47 10.94
N ALA A 207 -16.00 2.14 10.88
CA ALA A 207 -15.79 1.40 9.65
C ALA A 207 -16.96 0.50 9.29
N LEU A 208 -17.29 0.47 8.00
CA LEU A 208 -18.16 -0.52 7.41
C LEU A 208 -17.34 -1.39 6.47
N PHE A 209 -17.19 -2.67 6.84
CA PHE A 209 -16.48 -3.67 6.05
C PHE A 209 -17.47 -4.53 5.26
N LYS A 210 -17.20 -4.75 3.97
CA LYS A 210 -18.05 -5.54 3.07
C LYS A 210 -17.17 -6.36 2.12
N GLU A 211 -17.63 -7.57 1.79
CA GLU A 211 -17.16 -8.29 0.61
C GLU A 211 -17.72 -7.62 -0.65
N VAL A 212 -16.91 -7.53 -1.68
CA VAL A 212 -17.33 -7.08 -3.01
C VAL A 212 -17.61 -8.35 -3.81
N PRO A 213 -18.84 -8.55 -4.31
CA PRO A 213 -19.11 -9.68 -5.19
C PRO A 213 -18.16 -9.64 -6.38
N ARG A 214 -17.47 -10.74 -6.66
CA ARG A 214 -16.79 -10.89 -7.94
C ARG A 214 -17.88 -10.86 -8.99
N GLY A 215 -17.94 -9.78 -9.79
CA GLY A 215 -18.86 -9.77 -10.91
C GLY A 215 -18.59 -11.00 -11.75
N ASP A 216 -19.62 -11.80 -11.99
CA ASP A 216 -19.55 -12.88 -12.96
C ASP A 216 -19.12 -12.25 -14.26
N GLU A 217 -18.01 -12.72 -14.80
CA GLU A 217 -17.54 -12.31 -16.13
C GLU A 217 -18.61 -12.83 -17.12
N GLU A 218 -19.57 -11.95 -17.51
CA GLU A 218 -20.39 -12.16 -18.68
C GLU A 218 -19.65 -11.71 -19.96
#